data_6848f5855ada2c9f895195e807fe4b1d
#
_entry.id   6848f5855ada2c9f895195e807fe4b1d
#
_cell.length_a   1.000
_cell.length_b   1.000
_cell.length_c   1.000
_cell.angle_alpha   90.00
_cell.angle_beta   90.00
_cell.angle_gamma   90.00
#
_symmetry.space_group_name_H-M   'P 1'
#
loop_
_entity.id
_entity.type
_entity.pdbx_description
1 polymer ?
#
loop_
_entity_poly.entity_id
_entity_poly.type
_entity_poly.pdbx_seq_one_letter_code
_entity_poly.pdbx_strand_id
1 'polypeptide(L)'
;IRCHPCNVVISYINEPFPNAKNEPHRHLERTELEQFFAACDFIVHLHNPDRVIKHVDGDYDPPTEGMPDNHCYPMWYNGHGIDIGKLHKGYWMPVKPDWYYGCGEYGAEGLECAEVMKQYYPKEWLAEPFDPHRIVNAQTGDLHYFFYDTPSGMEEWIEKSQTYQAFATAMMTEAFRRNREMISNAIHLFIDAWPSGWMKTIMDCDRNPKKAYFAYKNALEPIFVSLRTDRFTVTSGEAVRVEAVICNDTNRADENLCMHYE
;
A
#
# COMPACT_ATOMS: atom_id res chain seq x y z
N ILE A 1 12.71 -17.37 -11.75
CA ILE A 1 12.31 -16.05 -12.31
C ILE A 1 12.28 -16.10 -13.84
N ARG A 2 13.37 -16.52 -14.50
CA ARG A 2 13.51 -16.53 -15.96
C ARG A 2 12.35 -17.20 -16.72
N CYS A 3 11.81 -18.27 -16.18
CA CYS A 3 10.78 -19.08 -16.85
C CYS A 3 9.34 -18.62 -16.57
N HIS A 4 9.13 -17.53 -15.84
CA HIS A 4 7.80 -17.06 -15.48
C HIS A 4 7.45 -15.77 -16.22
N PRO A 5 6.57 -15.83 -17.23
CA PRO A 5 6.20 -14.66 -18.04
C PRO A 5 5.46 -13.58 -17.24
N CYS A 6 4.88 -13.94 -16.08
CA CYS A 6 4.24 -12.97 -15.18
C CYS A 6 5.22 -12.03 -14.44
N ASN A 7 6.52 -12.37 -14.41
CA ASN A 7 7.53 -11.47 -13.86
C ASN A 7 7.93 -10.42 -14.90
N VAL A 8 7.25 -9.30 -14.90
CA VAL A 8 7.45 -8.21 -15.87
C VAL A 8 8.49 -7.21 -15.37
N VAL A 9 8.48 -6.89 -14.08
CA VAL A 9 9.35 -5.91 -13.44
C VAL A 9 10.31 -6.61 -12.49
N ILE A 10 11.58 -6.22 -12.50
CA ILE A 10 12.62 -6.70 -11.59
C ILE A 10 13.13 -5.50 -10.78
N SER A 11 13.03 -5.58 -9.47
CA SER A 11 13.61 -4.63 -8.53
C SER A 11 14.81 -5.27 -7.80
N TYR A 12 15.83 -4.47 -7.49
CA TYR A 12 17.09 -4.98 -6.94
C TYR A 12 17.19 -4.80 -5.43
N ILE A 13 16.72 -3.70 -4.89
CA ILE A 13 16.87 -3.37 -3.49
C ILE A 13 15.69 -2.53 -3.00
N ASN A 14 15.33 -2.75 -1.73
CA ASN A 14 14.28 -2.01 -1.05
C ASN A 14 14.84 -0.87 -0.21
N GLU A 15 14.30 0.34 -0.39
CA GLU A 15 14.57 1.53 0.44
C GLU A 15 16.06 1.72 0.82
N PRO A 16 17.00 1.85 -0.17
CA PRO A 16 18.43 1.79 0.12
C PRO A 16 19.01 3.09 0.66
N PHE A 17 18.29 4.21 0.54
CA PHE A 17 18.85 5.54 0.88
C PHE A 17 18.71 5.86 2.36
N PRO A 18 19.63 6.67 2.92
CA PRO A 18 19.62 7.02 4.33
C PRO A 18 18.29 7.66 4.77
N ASN A 19 17.82 7.26 5.94
CA ASN A 19 16.64 7.83 6.59
C ASN A 19 16.91 8.11 8.07
N ALA A 20 15.92 8.68 8.76
CA ALA A 20 16.04 9.01 10.18
C ALA A 20 16.20 7.79 11.12
N LYS A 21 15.92 6.57 10.65
CA LYS A 21 16.00 5.34 11.45
C LYS A 21 17.40 4.76 11.55
N ASN A 22 18.35 5.27 10.75
CA ASN A 22 19.76 4.83 10.78
C ASN A 22 19.95 3.32 10.61
N GLU A 23 19.22 2.72 9.68
CA GLU A 23 19.28 1.29 9.39
C GLU A 23 20.54 0.97 8.57
N PRO A 24 21.32 -0.07 8.90
CA PRO A 24 22.62 -0.33 8.28
C PRO A 24 22.60 -0.46 6.74
N HIS A 25 21.57 -1.08 6.17
CA HIS A 25 21.44 -1.22 4.72
C HIS A 25 21.19 0.10 3.97
N ARG A 26 20.86 1.17 4.70
CA ARG A 26 20.64 2.52 4.16
C ARG A 26 21.88 3.41 4.25
N HIS A 27 23.03 2.85 4.56
CA HIS A 27 24.32 3.56 4.64
C HIS A 27 25.25 3.30 3.47
N LEU A 28 24.73 2.66 2.41
CA LEU A 28 25.52 2.46 1.19
C LEU A 28 25.75 3.80 0.49
N GLU A 29 26.97 4.02 0.07
CA GLU A 29 27.31 5.17 -0.75
C GLU A 29 26.63 5.06 -2.12
N ARG A 30 26.22 6.21 -2.69
CA ARG A 30 25.58 6.23 -4.01
C ARG A 30 26.42 5.52 -5.06
N THR A 31 27.74 5.71 -5.03
CA THR A 31 28.66 5.06 -5.97
C THR A 31 28.70 3.56 -5.82
N GLU A 32 28.54 3.03 -4.63
CA GLU A 32 28.43 1.59 -4.38
C GLU A 32 27.11 1.03 -4.95
N LEU A 33 26.01 1.75 -4.74
CA LEU A 33 24.72 1.40 -5.32
C LEU A 33 24.73 1.42 -6.85
N GLU A 34 25.34 2.44 -7.45
CA GLU A 34 25.49 2.53 -8.92
C GLU A 34 26.29 1.37 -9.50
N GLN A 35 27.38 0.96 -8.83
CA GLN A 35 28.16 -0.22 -9.24
C GLN A 35 27.35 -1.51 -9.10
N PHE A 36 26.59 -1.65 -8.02
CA PHE A 36 25.70 -2.77 -7.81
C PHE A 36 24.60 -2.83 -8.88
N PHE A 37 23.96 -1.70 -9.17
CA PHE A 37 22.92 -1.63 -10.21
C PHE A 37 23.48 -1.99 -11.58
N ALA A 38 24.63 -1.43 -11.96
CA ALA A 38 25.26 -1.74 -13.24
C ALA A 38 25.58 -3.24 -13.40
N ALA A 39 26.05 -3.88 -12.33
CA ALA A 39 26.29 -5.33 -12.33
C ALA A 39 24.99 -6.13 -12.48
N CYS A 40 23.91 -5.73 -11.77
CA CYS A 40 22.60 -6.35 -11.89
C CYS A 40 21.99 -6.16 -13.28
N ASP A 41 22.08 -4.96 -13.84
CA ASP A 41 21.60 -4.63 -15.19
C ASP A 41 22.25 -5.51 -16.24
N PHE A 42 23.57 -5.67 -16.16
CA PHE A 42 24.30 -6.56 -17.07
C PHE A 42 23.72 -7.99 -17.04
N ILE A 43 23.47 -8.53 -15.86
CA ILE A 43 22.92 -9.88 -15.71
C ILE A 43 21.48 -9.97 -16.21
N VAL A 44 20.65 -8.96 -15.89
CA VAL A 44 19.26 -8.94 -16.34
C VAL A 44 19.19 -8.83 -17.86
N HIS A 45 19.93 -7.92 -18.48
CA HIS A 45 19.95 -7.76 -19.94
C HIS A 45 20.47 -9.01 -20.65
N LEU A 46 21.45 -9.71 -20.05
CA LEU A 46 21.97 -10.94 -20.63
C LEU A 46 20.97 -12.09 -20.62
N HIS A 47 20.17 -12.20 -19.54
CA HIS A 47 19.32 -13.37 -19.31
C HIS A 47 17.83 -13.12 -19.48
N ASN A 48 17.38 -11.87 -19.33
CA ASN A 48 15.98 -11.47 -19.36
C ASN A 48 15.83 -10.08 -20.00
N PRO A 49 16.23 -9.90 -21.28
CA PRO A 49 16.34 -8.58 -21.93
C PRO A 49 14.98 -7.89 -22.13
N ASP A 50 13.89 -8.61 -21.94
CA ASP A 50 12.52 -8.16 -22.09
C ASP A 50 11.88 -7.67 -20.77
N ARG A 51 12.65 -7.64 -19.69
CA ARG A 51 12.14 -7.21 -18.36
C ARG A 51 12.33 -5.71 -18.15
N VAL A 52 11.35 -5.11 -17.51
CA VAL A 52 11.46 -3.74 -17.02
C VAL A 52 12.30 -3.75 -15.74
N ILE A 53 13.30 -2.89 -15.69
CA ILE A 53 14.15 -2.74 -14.51
C ILE A 53 13.61 -1.57 -13.67
N LYS A 54 13.51 -1.81 -12.38
CA LYS A 54 13.24 -0.84 -11.34
C LYS A 54 14.34 -1.00 -10.29
N HIS A 55 15.37 -0.16 -10.35
CA HIS A 55 16.57 -0.32 -9.51
C HIS A 55 16.23 -0.37 -8.03
N VAL A 56 15.35 0.52 -7.57
CA VAL A 56 14.93 0.61 -6.17
C VAL A 56 13.44 0.37 -6.03
N ASP A 57 13.04 -0.23 -4.92
CA ASP A 57 11.67 -0.34 -4.46
C ASP A 57 11.46 0.68 -3.33
N GLY A 58 10.63 1.69 -3.57
CA GLY A 58 10.56 2.87 -2.70
C GLY A 58 11.77 3.80 -2.84
N ASP A 59 11.73 4.92 -2.14
CA ASP A 59 12.84 5.87 -2.01
C ASP A 59 13.51 6.30 -3.34
N TYR A 60 12.71 6.43 -4.42
CA TYR A 60 13.27 6.90 -5.68
C TYR A 60 13.99 8.23 -5.50
N ASP A 61 15.25 8.26 -5.91
CA ASP A 61 16.10 9.43 -5.84
C ASP A 61 16.82 9.64 -7.17
N PRO A 62 16.50 10.69 -7.95
CA PRO A 62 17.22 11.00 -9.17
C PRO A 62 18.72 11.27 -8.90
N PRO A 63 19.65 10.83 -9.75
CA PRO A 63 19.46 10.31 -11.10
C PRO A 63 19.36 8.79 -11.23
N THR A 64 18.87 8.06 -10.21
CA THR A 64 18.65 6.62 -10.31
C THR A 64 17.90 6.29 -11.61
N GLU A 65 18.41 5.34 -12.37
CA GLU A 65 17.79 4.89 -13.61
C GLU A 65 16.64 3.90 -13.35
N GLY A 66 15.87 3.60 -14.39
CA GLY A 66 14.74 2.71 -14.32
C GLY A 66 13.43 3.39 -13.91
N MET A 67 12.40 2.60 -13.68
CA MET A 67 11.08 3.08 -13.31
C MET A 67 11.09 3.64 -11.88
N PRO A 68 10.70 4.88 -11.67
CA PRO A 68 10.58 5.45 -10.32
C PRO A 68 9.57 4.69 -9.48
N ASP A 69 9.89 4.51 -8.21
CA ASP A 69 9.01 3.90 -7.23
C ASP A 69 9.09 4.62 -5.89
N ASN A 70 7.95 4.86 -5.28
CA ASN A 70 7.86 5.47 -3.95
C ASN A 70 6.87 4.69 -3.10
N HIS A 71 7.25 4.38 -1.87
CA HIS A 71 6.31 3.87 -0.88
C HIS A 71 5.38 4.96 -0.40
N CYS A 72 4.12 4.62 -0.15
CA CYS A 72 3.08 5.60 0.12
C CYS A 72 2.15 5.14 1.24
N TYR A 73 2.25 5.80 2.39
CA TYR A 73 1.44 5.50 3.57
C TYR A 73 0.63 6.69 4.11
N PRO A 74 -0.03 7.50 3.26
CA PRO A 74 -0.72 8.70 3.72
C PRO A 74 -1.92 8.42 4.61
N MET A 75 -2.42 7.18 4.57
CA MET A 75 -3.52 6.69 5.39
C MET A 75 -3.06 6.03 6.70
N TRP A 76 -1.76 6.00 6.98
CA TRP A 76 -1.26 5.36 8.18
C TRP A 76 -0.22 6.23 8.92
N TYR A 77 0.82 6.67 8.25
CA TYR A 77 1.79 7.58 8.85
C TYR A 77 1.43 9.02 8.55
N ASN A 78 1.34 9.85 9.58
CA ASN A 78 1.07 11.27 9.41
C ASN A 78 2.20 11.93 8.60
N GLY A 79 1.84 12.51 7.45
CA GLY A 79 2.77 13.22 6.58
C GLY A 79 3.73 12.34 5.77
N HIS A 80 3.56 11.02 5.79
CA HIS A 80 4.37 10.12 4.99
C HIS A 80 3.85 9.99 3.56
N GLY A 81 4.65 10.41 2.61
CA GLY A 81 4.28 10.38 1.20
C GLY A 81 3.44 11.57 0.79
N ILE A 82 2.42 11.33 -0.01
CA ILE A 82 1.51 12.35 -0.50
C ILE A 82 0.34 12.55 0.47
N ASP A 83 -0.14 13.78 0.57
CA ASP A 83 -1.38 14.09 1.28
C ASP A 83 -2.57 13.28 0.72
N ILE A 84 -3.37 12.69 1.62
CA ILE A 84 -4.48 11.81 1.24
C ILE A 84 -5.52 12.51 0.35
N GLY A 85 -5.80 13.76 0.61
CA GLY A 85 -6.74 14.54 -0.21
C GLY A 85 -6.20 14.75 -1.62
N LYS A 86 -4.90 14.94 -1.78
CA LYS A 86 -4.25 15.00 -3.09
C LYS A 86 -4.28 13.66 -3.80
N LEU A 87 -3.94 12.57 -3.11
CA LEU A 87 -4.01 11.23 -3.66
C LEU A 87 -5.43 10.89 -4.15
N HIS A 88 -6.45 11.19 -3.34
CA HIS A 88 -7.84 10.99 -3.71
C HIS A 88 -8.23 11.77 -4.97
N LYS A 89 -7.69 12.98 -5.17
CA LYS A 89 -7.90 13.80 -6.36
C LYS A 89 -7.06 13.35 -7.58
N GLY A 90 -6.22 12.36 -7.44
CA GLY A 90 -5.40 11.81 -8.52
C GLY A 90 -4.03 12.45 -8.69
N TYR A 91 -3.56 13.21 -7.68
CA TYR A 91 -2.17 13.66 -7.67
C TYR A 91 -1.27 12.57 -7.11
N TRP A 92 -0.10 12.46 -7.67
CA TRP A 92 0.97 11.60 -7.20
C TRP A 92 2.22 12.43 -6.88
N MET A 93 3.19 11.81 -6.22
CA MET A 93 4.47 12.46 -5.98
C MET A 93 5.09 12.89 -7.31
N PRO A 94 5.62 14.11 -7.42
CA PRO A 94 6.12 14.63 -8.67
C PRO A 94 7.31 13.79 -9.14
N VAL A 95 7.10 13.08 -10.22
CA VAL A 95 8.12 12.45 -11.02
C VAL A 95 8.25 13.29 -12.30
N LYS A 96 9.12 12.94 -13.19
CA LYS A 96 9.21 13.65 -14.47
C LYS A 96 7.90 13.53 -15.25
N PRO A 97 7.42 14.60 -15.90
CA PRO A 97 6.28 14.51 -16.79
C PRO A 97 6.45 13.37 -17.81
N ASP A 98 5.37 12.68 -18.12
CA ASP A 98 5.32 11.56 -19.08
C ASP A 98 6.08 10.30 -18.64
N TRP A 99 6.51 10.21 -17.39
CA TRP A 99 7.11 9.00 -16.86
C TRP A 99 6.07 8.12 -16.19
N TYR A 100 6.17 6.83 -16.47
CA TYR A 100 5.47 5.80 -15.70
C TYR A 100 6.19 5.55 -14.38
N TYR A 101 5.43 5.22 -13.35
CA TYR A 101 5.98 4.99 -12.01
C TYR A 101 5.21 3.90 -11.25
N GLY A 102 5.76 3.50 -10.10
CA GLY A 102 5.20 2.49 -9.23
C GLY A 102 5.06 2.96 -7.78
N CYS A 103 4.33 2.16 -7.03
CA CYS A 103 4.25 2.20 -5.58
C CYS A 103 4.44 0.78 -5.05
N GLY A 104 5.65 0.45 -4.61
CA GLY A 104 6.00 -0.90 -4.14
C GLY A 104 5.37 -1.25 -2.81
N GLU A 105 5.01 -0.24 -2.00
CA GLU A 105 4.36 -0.46 -0.72
C GLU A 105 3.32 0.63 -0.41
N TYR A 106 2.13 0.20 0.01
CA TYR A 106 1.12 1.05 0.62
C TYR A 106 0.20 0.25 1.52
N GLY A 107 -0.42 0.86 2.49
CA GLY A 107 -1.36 0.18 3.37
C GLY A 107 -1.59 0.91 4.69
N ALA A 108 -2.37 0.29 5.54
CA ALA A 108 -2.64 0.68 6.92
C ALA A 108 -2.69 -0.57 7.80
N GLU A 109 -2.52 -0.40 9.11
CA GLU A 109 -2.58 -1.50 10.05
C GLU A 109 -4.04 -1.87 10.38
N GLY A 110 -4.28 -3.18 10.56
CA GLY A 110 -5.47 -3.75 11.17
C GLY A 110 -5.06 -4.90 12.07
N LEU A 111 -5.52 -4.89 13.32
CA LEU A 111 -5.22 -5.97 14.27
C LEU A 111 -5.68 -7.32 13.72
N GLU A 112 -5.03 -8.39 14.15
CA GLU A 112 -5.45 -9.76 13.84
C GLU A 112 -6.80 -10.09 14.48
N CYS A 113 -7.45 -11.15 14.04
CA CYS A 113 -8.70 -11.56 14.66
C CYS A 113 -8.49 -12.06 16.10
N ALA A 114 -9.55 -12.00 16.91
CA ALA A 114 -9.47 -12.36 18.32
C ALA A 114 -9.00 -13.80 18.55
N GLU A 115 -9.34 -14.72 17.66
CA GLU A 115 -8.94 -16.12 17.71
C GLU A 115 -7.43 -16.28 17.59
N VAL A 116 -6.81 -15.64 16.59
CA VAL A 116 -5.36 -15.65 16.37
C VAL A 116 -4.65 -15.00 17.55
N MET A 117 -5.12 -13.83 18.00
CA MET A 117 -4.53 -13.14 19.14
C MET A 117 -4.58 -14.01 20.42
N LYS A 118 -5.73 -14.62 20.73
CA LYS A 118 -5.89 -15.51 21.90
C LYS A 118 -5.06 -16.78 21.81
N GLN A 119 -4.80 -17.28 20.61
CA GLN A 119 -4.03 -18.49 20.38
C GLN A 119 -2.53 -18.28 20.51
N TYR A 120 -2.00 -17.17 19.98
CA TYR A 120 -0.56 -17.00 19.79
C TYR A 120 0.07 -15.90 20.65
N TYR A 121 -0.71 -14.89 21.07
CA TYR A 121 -0.13 -13.77 21.80
C TYR A 121 0.09 -14.10 23.27
N PRO A 122 1.15 -13.53 23.87
CA PRO A 122 1.31 -13.57 25.31
C PRO A 122 0.06 -13.04 26.03
N LYS A 123 -0.34 -13.72 27.12
CA LYS A 123 -1.56 -13.35 27.87
C LYS A 123 -1.52 -11.91 28.42
N GLU A 124 -0.34 -11.44 28.75
CA GLU A 124 -0.10 -10.09 29.23
C GLU A 124 -0.39 -9.02 28.19
N TRP A 125 -0.29 -9.33 26.89
CA TRP A 125 -0.67 -8.40 25.81
C TRP A 125 -2.18 -8.22 25.70
N LEU A 126 -2.92 -9.23 26.11
CA LEU A 126 -4.39 -9.27 26.02
C LEU A 126 -5.07 -8.95 27.36
N ALA A 127 -4.29 -8.58 28.39
CA ALA A 127 -4.84 -8.30 29.72
C ALA A 127 -5.73 -7.04 29.70
N GLU A 128 -6.80 -7.10 30.48
CA GLU A 128 -7.71 -5.95 30.63
C GLU A 128 -7.16 -4.90 31.64
N PRO A 129 -7.36 -3.61 31.42
CA PRO A 129 -7.92 -3.04 30.20
C PRO A 129 -7.01 -3.28 29.00
N PHE A 130 -7.59 -3.62 27.84
CA PHE A 130 -6.81 -3.91 26.66
C PHE A 130 -6.06 -2.66 26.18
N ASP A 131 -4.76 -2.86 25.89
CA ASP A 131 -3.88 -1.79 25.44
C ASP A 131 -2.99 -2.30 24.30
N PRO A 132 -3.20 -1.83 23.06
CA PRO A 132 -2.41 -2.28 21.91
C PRO A 132 -0.92 -1.93 21.99
N HIS A 133 -0.50 -0.99 22.83
CA HIS A 133 0.94 -0.70 23.04
C HIS A 133 1.72 -1.87 23.63
N ARG A 134 1.03 -2.86 24.23
CA ARG A 134 1.68 -4.08 24.72
C ARG A 134 2.05 -5.06 23.62
N ILE A 135 1.44 -4.91 22.44
CA ILE A 135 1.67 -5.83 21.32
C ILE A 135 2.91 -5.36 20.57
N VAL A 136 3.94 -6.21 20.56
CA VAL A 136 5.17 -5.92 19.83
C VAL A 136 4.85 -5.75 18.32
N ASN A 137 5.45 -4.75 17.71
CA ASN A 137 5.23 -4.32 16.32
C ASN A 137 3.89 -3.65 16.01
N ALA A 138 2.90 -3.64 16.91
CA ALA A 138 1.67 -2.91 16.69
C ALA A 138 1.91 -1.39 16.76
N GLN A 139 1.39 -0.69 15.77
CA GLN A 139 1.41 0.78 15.70
C GLN A 139 0.02 1.39 15.97
N THR A 140 -0.99 0.55 16.06
CA THR A 140 -2.38 0.97 16.26
C THR A 140 -2.55 1.85 17.50
N GLY A 141 -1.87 1.53 18.59
CA GLY A 141 -1.89 2.35 19.80
C GLY A 141 -1.39 3.78 19.57
N ASP A 142 -0.33 3.94 18.79
CA ASP A 142 0.33 5.22 18.56
C ASP A 142 -0.31 6.07 17.46
N LEU A 143 -0.98 5.45 16.49
CA LEU A 143 -1.40 6.13 15.27
C LEU A 143 -2.92 6.23 15.08
N HIS A 144 -3.72 5.43 15.75
CA HIS A 144 -5.18 5.34 15.53
C HIS A 144 -5.90 6.68 15.65
N TYR A 145 -5.50 7.52 16.60
CA TYR A 145 -6.17 8.80 16.90
C TYR A 145 -6.12 9.81 15.75
N PHE A 146 -5.28 9.59 14.76
CA PHE A 146 -5.30 10.37 13.52
C PHE A 146 -6.48 10.00 12.62
N PHE A 147 -7.08 8.84 12.82
CA PHE A 147 -7.98 8.21 11.86
C PHE A 147 -9.32 7.79 12.43
N TYR A 148 -9.37 7.40 13.71
CA TYR A 148 -10.61 6.99 14.39
C TYR A 148 -10.51 7.15 15.91
N ASP A 149 -11.68 7.22 16.57
CA ASP A 149 -11.76 7.36 18.01
C ASP A 149 -11.19 6.16 18.74
N THR A 150 -10.56 6.40 19.89
CA THR A 150 -9.95 5.37 20.72
C THR A 150 -10.98 4.34 21.17
N PRO A 151 -10.79 3.05 20.81
CA PRO A 151 -11.68 1.98 21.25
C PRO A 151 -11.55 1.68 22.74
N SER A 152 -12.62 1.08 23.33
CA SER A 152 -12.70 0.81 24.76
C SER A 152 -12.17 -0.57 25.17
N GLY A 153 -12.08 -1.53 24.24
CA GLY A 153 -11.65 -2.91 24.53
C GLY A 153 -11.21 -3.64 23.27
N MET A 154 -10.65 -4.83 23.45
CA MET A 154 -10.01 -5.61 22.38
C MET A 154 -10.90 -5.80 21.14
N GLU A 155 -12.15 -6.20 21.33
CA GLU A 155 -13.06 -6.48 20.21
C GLU A 155 -13.33 -5.19 19.40
N GLU A 156 -13.51 -4.05 20.07
CA GLU A 156 -13.70 -2.76 19.40
C GLU A 156 -12.42 -2.30 18.69
N TRP A 157 -11.25 -2.54 19.27
CA TRP A 157 -9.97 -2.28 18.64
C TRP A 157 -9.78 -3.07 17.32
N ILE A 158 -10.12 -4.37 17.35
CA ILE A 158 -10.07 -5.22 16.16
C ILE A 158 -11.04 -4.68 15.10
N GLU A 159 -12.28 -4.42 15.50
CA GLU A 159 -13.34 -3.96 14.59
C GLU A 159 -12.98 -2.64 13.91
N LYS A 160 -12.58 -1.62 14.68
CA LYS A 160 -12.26 -0.29 14.15
C LYS A 160 -10.98 -0.31 13.32
N SER A 161 -9.92 -0.97 13.78
CA SER A 161 -8.65 -1.03 13.04
C SER A 161 -8.82 -1.74 11.69
N GLN A 162 -9.51 -2.88 11.65
CA GLN A 162 -9.76 -3.59 10.40
C GLN A 162 -10.73 -2.84 9.46
N THR A 163 -11.70 -2.14 10.01
CA THR A 163 -12.62 -1.31 9.21
C THR A 163 -11.86 -0.15 8.57
N TYR A 164 -11.02 0.51 9.35
CA TYR A 164 -10.15 1.57 8.82
C TYR A 164 -9.15 1.03 7.80
N GLN A 165 -8.51 -0.09 8.07
CA GLN A 165 -7.59 -0.74 7.14
C GLN A 165 -8.29 -1.05 5.80
N ALA A 166 -9.51 -1.56 5.84
CA ALA A 166 -10.29 -1.86 4.64
C ALA A 166 -10.59 -0.59 3.83
N PHE A 167 -11.02 0.49 4.50
CA PHE A 167 -11.25 1.79 3.88
C PHE A 167 -9.98 2.35 3.24
N ALA A 168 -8.87 2.35 3.96
CA ALA A 168 -7.58 2.84 3.48
C ALA A 168 -7.09 2.03 2.27
N THR A 169 -7.20 0.71 2.34
CA THR A 169 -6.81 -0.20 1.25
C THR A 169 -7.61 0.06 -0.03
N ALA A 170 -8.94 0.13 0.08
CA ALA A 170 -9.79 0.42 -1.07
C ALA A 170 -9.46 1.78 -1.68
N MET A 171 -9.41 2.83 -0.85
CA MET A 171 -9.22 4.19 -1.30
C MET A 171 -7.88 4.39 -2.01
N MET A 172 -6.79 3.83 -1.47
CA MET A 172 -5.47 3.93 -2.10
C MET A 172 -5.40 3.11 -3.40
N THR A 173 -5.87 1.87 -3.38
CA THR A 173 -5.89 1.01 -4.57
C THR A 173 -6.68 1.66 -5.72
N GLU A 174 -7.85 2.20 -5.43
CA GLU A 174 -8.67 2.90 -6.41
C GLU A 174 -8.00 4.17 -6.94
N ALA A 175 -7.35 4.94 -6.05
CA ALA A 175 -6.64 6.15 -6.45
C ALA A 175 -5.49 5.82 -7.43
N PHE A 176 -4.75 4.75 -7.18
CA PHE A 176 -3.70 4.28 -8.08
C PHE A 176 -4.27 3.83 -9.43
N ARG A 177 -5.33 3.05 -9.43
CA ARG A 177 -5.96 2.55 -10.66
C ARG A 177 -6.57 3.65 -11.55
N ARG A 178 -6.98 4.77 -10.96
CA ARG A 178 -7.44 5.94 -11.75
C ARG A 178 -6.30 6.66 -12.48
N ASN A 179 -5.06 6.40 -12.10
CA ASN A 179 -3.90 7.07 -12.67
C ASN A 179 -3.22 6.19 -13.73
N ARG A 180 -3.27 6.62 -14.99
CA ARG A 180 -2.73 5.87 -16.12
C ARG A 180 -1.20 5.72 -16.11
N GLU A 181 -0.50 6.59 -15.42
CA GLU A 181 0.95 6.56 -15.29
C GLU A 181 1.41 5.62 -14.18
N MET A 182 0.52 5.24 -13.26
CA MET A 182 0.77 4.26 -12.22
C MET A 182 0.63 2.84 -12.78
N ILE A 183 1.73 2.23 -13.18
CA ILE A 183 1.72 0.92 -13.83
C ILE A 183 2.03 -0.25 -12.90
N SER A 184 2.44 0.03 -11.67
CA SER A 184 2.73 -0.99 -10.67
C SER A 184 2.35 -0.49 -9.28
N ASN A 185 1.53 -1.24 -8.58
CA ASN A 185 1.26 -1.00 -7.17
C ASN A 185 1.16 -2.32 -6.42
N ALA A 186 1.69 -2.38 -5.20
CA ALA A 186 1.66 -3.56 -4.36
C ALA A 186 1.30 -3.20 -2.94
N ILE A 187 0.31 -3.90 -2.38
CA ILE A 187 -0.08 -3.71 -0.99
C ILE A 187 1.00 -4.26 -0.05
N HIS A 188 1.29 -3.53 0.99
CA HIS A 188 2.16 -3.97 2.06
C HIS A 188 1.34 -4.17 3.34
N LEU A 189 1.01 -5.43 3.68
CA LEU A 189 1.44 -6.72 3.10
C LEU A 189 0.24 -7.59 2.76
N PHE A 190 0.49 -8.68 2.02
CA PHE A 190 -0.57 -9.62 1.69
C PHE A 190 -0.88 -10.57 2.86
N ILE A 191 0.14 -11.16 3.49
CA ILE A 191 0.01 -12.14 4.57
C ILE A 191 1.13 -11.99 5.60
N ASP A 192 0.81 -12.13 6.89
CA ASP A 192 1.81 -12.26 7.95
C ASP A 192 2.46 -13.64 7.94
N ALA A 193 3.78 -13.66 8.09
CA ALA A 193 4.56 -14.91 8.17
C ALA A 193 4.52 -15.55 9.57
N TRP A 194 4.20 -14.77 10.60
CA TRP A 194 4.07 -15.17 12.01
C TRP A 194 3.12 -14.22 12.75
N PRO A 195 2.56 -14.62 13.91
CA PRO A 195 1.69 -13.76 14.69
C PRO A 195 2.35 -12.43 15.08
N SER A 196 1.60 -11.35 15.01
CA SER A 196 2.11 -9.99 15.29
C SER A 196 3.32 -9.58 14.42
N GLY A 197 3.39 -10.06 13.18
CA GLY A 197 4.49 -9.76 12.27
C GLY A 197 4.55 -8.28 11.92
N TRP A 198 3.70 -7.86 11.00
CA TRP A 198 3.62 -6.46 10.58
C TRP A 198 2.26 -5.82 10.78
N MET A 199 1.20 -6.61 10.99
CA MET A 199 -0.19 -6.20 11.16
C MET A 199 -0.78 -5.31 10.03
N LYS A 200 0.04 -4.84 9.12
CA LYS A 200 -0.39 -4.17 7.88
C LYS A 200 -0.89 -5.15 6.83
N THR A 201 -0.77 -6.43 7.09
CA THR A 201 -1.24 -7.51 6.23
C THR A 201 -2.75 -7.51 6.10
N ILE A 202 -3.24 -7.91 4.94
CA ILE A 202 -4.68 -8.11 4.71
C ILE A 202 -5.18 -9.52 5.04
N MET A 203 -4.23 -10.43 5.34
CA MET A 203 -4.48 -11.76 5.89
C MET A 203 -3.58 -11.98 7.10
N ASP A 204 -4.08 -12.68 8.11
CA ASP A 204 -3.27 -13.05 9.28
C ASP A 204 -2.33 -14.25 8.99
N CYS A 205 -1.53 -14.64 9.99
CA CYS A 205 -0.55 -15.73 9.85
C CYS A 205 -1.20 -17.11 9.61
N ASP A 206 -2.46 -17.31 10.03
CA ASP A 206 -3.23 -18.52 9.78
C ASP A 206 -4.00 -18.46 8.45
N ARG A 207 -3.78 -17.39 7.66
CA ARG A 207 -4.41 -17.13 6.37
C ARG A 207 -5.90 -16.80 6.45
N ASN A 208 -6.38 -16.34 7.59
CA ASN A 208 -7.71 -15.80 7.68
C ASN A 208 -7.74 -14.41 7.05
N PRO A 209 -8.70 -14.11 6.16
CA PRO A 209 -8.80 -12.80 5.54
C PRO A 209 -9.32 -11.77 6.55
N LYS A 210 -8.62 -10.64 6.67
CA LYS A 210 -9.14 -9.45 7.33
C LYS A 210 -10.14 -8.72 6.43
N LYS A 211 -10.87 -7.73 6.94
CA LYS A 211 -11.79 -6.91 6.12
C LYS A 211 -11.11 -6.30 4.89
N ALA A 212 -9.84 -5.90 5.04
CA ALA A 212 -9.05 -5.32 3.96
C ALA A 212 -8.80 -6.27 2.78
N TYR A 213 -8.78 -7.59 3.00
CA TYR A 213 -8.67 -8.56 1.91
C TYR A 213 -9.82 -8.43 0.91
N PHE A 214 -11.05 -8.33 1.42
CA PHE A 214 -12.23 -8.22 0.57
C PHE A 214 -12.30 -6.85 -0.10
N ALA A 215 -11.92 -5.79 0.60
CA ALA A 215 -11.81 -4.44 0.05
C ALA A 215 -10.79 -4.39 -1.10
N TYR A 216 -9.62 -4.98 -0.91
CA TYR A 216 -8.57 -5.09 -1.92
C TYR A 216 -9.02 -5.90 -3.13
N LYS A 217 -9.62 -7.09 -2.88
CA LYS A 217 -10.18 -7.94 -3.94
C LYS A 217 -11.17 -7.16 -4.80
N ASN A 218 -12.11 -6.47 -4.19
CA ASN A 218 -13.11 -5.68 -4.90
C ASN A 218 -12.49 -4.54 -5.70
N ALA A 219 -11.52 -3.81 -5.08
CA ALA A 219 -10.83 -2.72 -5.74
C ALA A 219 -9.96 -3.18 -6.93
N LEU A 220 -9.63 -4.47 -7.02
CA LEU A 220 -8.86 -5.08 -8.10
C LEU A 220 -9.73 -5.82 -9.14
N GLU A 221 -11.06 -5.72 -9.08
CA GLU A 221 -11.91 -6.27 -10.14
C GLU A 221 -11.47 -5.71 -11.50
N PRO A 222 -11.29 -6.55 -12.55
CA PRO A 222 -10.73 -6.10 -13.83
C PRO A 222 -11.47 -4.93 -14.47
N ILE A 223 -12.79 -4.91 -14.35
CA ILE A 223 -13.64 -3.76 -14.72
C ILE A 223 -14.27 -3.26 -13.44
N PHE A 224 -13.96 -2.04 -13.08
CA PHE A 224 -14.37 -1.46 -11.82
C PHE A 224 -14.76 0.02 -11.97
N VAL A 225 -15.78 0.45 -11.25
CA VAL A 225 -16.18 1.86 -11.19
C VAL A 225 -15.69 2.46 -9.88
N SER A 226 -14.72 3.35 -9.96
CA SER A 226 -14.24 4.10 -8.81
C SER A 226 -15.01 5.40 -8.68
N LEU A 227 -15.56 5.62 -7.50
CA LEU A 227 -16.24 6.86 -7.15
C LEU A 227 -15.32 7.73 -6.29
N ARG A 228 -15.24 9.01 -6.62
CA ARG A 228 -14.54 9.97 -5.76
C ARG A 228 -15.35 11.26 -5.59
N THR A 229 -15.26 11.82 -4.41
CA THR A 229 -15.81 13.13 -4.09
C THR A 229 -14.75 14.21 -4.21
N ASP A 230 -15.17 15.46 -4.34
CA ASP A 230 -14.25 16.60 -4.35
C ASP A 230 -13.62 16.87 -2.96
N ARG A 231 -14.21 16.33 -1.89
CA ARG A 231 -13.76 16.42 -0.50
C ARG A 231 -14.30 15.29 0.36
N PHE A 232 -13.63 15.00 1.47
CA PHE A 232 -14.05 13.91 2.38
C PHE A 232 -15.11 14.34 3.38
N THR A 233 -15.11 15.62 3.78
CA THR A 233 -16.04 16.14 4.77
C THR A 233 -16.98 17.14 4.13
N VAL A 234 -18.28 16.97 4.35
CA VAL A 234 -19.34 17.82 3.82
C VAL A 234 -20.31 18.15 4.93
N THR A 235 -20.93 19.32 4.87
CA THR A 235 -22.01 19.71 5.78
C THR A 235 -23.35 19.32 5.16
N SER A 236 -24.31 18.92 5.99
CA SER A 236 -25.66 18.60 5.53
C SER A 236 -26.27 19.75 4.72
N GLY A 237 -26.78 19.42 3.54
CA GLY A 237 -27.35 20.41 2.60
C GLY A 237 -26.38 21.00 1.60
N GLU A 238 -25.07 20.74 1.71
CA GLU A 238 -24.09 21.12 0.69
C GLU A 238 -24.16 20.20 -0.54
N ALA A 239 -23.96 20.78 -1.72
CA ALA A 239 -23.76 20.01 -2.94
C ALA A 239 -22.36 19.41 -2.96
N VAL A 240 -22.28 18.11 -3.25
CA VAL A 240 -21.02 17.36 -3.38
C VAL A 240 -20.85 16.96 -4.83
N ARG A 241 -19.70 17.28 -5.40
CA ARG A 241 -19.33 16.74 -6.71
C ARG A 241 -18.83 15.32 -6.55
N VAL A 242 -19.48 14.39 -7.23
CA VAL A 242 -19.05 13.00 -7.34
C VAL A 242 -18.55 12.76 -8.76
N GLU A 243 -17.40 12.16 -8.90
CA GLU A 243 -16.84 11.72 -10.16
C GLU A 243 -16.75 10.19 -10.17
N ALA A 244 -17.22 9.60 -11.26
CA ALA A 244 -17.13 8.17 -11.49
C ALA A 244 -16.10 7.90 -12.60
N VAL A 245 -15.13 7.05 -12.31
CA VAL A 245 -14.09 6.64 -13.25
C VAL A 245 -14.20 5.15 -13.47
N ILE A 246 -14.35 4.73 -14.71
CA ILE A 246 -14.30 3.31 -15.09
C ILE A 246 -12.83 2.93 -15.27
N CYS A 247 -12.35 2.01 -14.42
CA CYS A 247 -11.06 1.38 -14.56
C CYS A 247 -11.27 0.06 -15.33
N ASN A 248 -10.53 -0.13 -16.42
CA ASN A 248 -10.59 -1.34 -17.23
C ASN A 248 -9.15 -1.83 -17.44
N ASP A 249 -8.77 -2.86 -16.68
CA ASP A 249 -7.45 -3.52 -16.76
C ASP A 249 -7.50 -4.77 -17.64
N THR A 250 -8.56 -4.93 -18.42
CA THR A 250 -8.65 -6.00 -19.44
C THR A 250 -7.88 -5.58 -20.69
N ASN A 251 -7.54 -6.57 -21.51
CA ASN A 251 -6.92 -6.33 -22.82
C ASN A 251 -7.93 -6.01 -23.94
N ARG A 252 -9.17 -5.67 -23.57
CA ARG A 252 -10.25 -5.36 -24.50
C ARG A 252 -10.75 -3.96 -24.28
N ALA A 253 -10.96 -3.22 -25.35
CA ALA A 253 -11.70 -1.98 -25.32
C ALA A 253 -13.20 -2.32 -25.36
N ASP A 254 -13.93 -1.97 -24.31
CA ASP A 254 -15.39 -2.05 -24.27
C ASP A 254 -15.98 -0.69 -24.62
N GLU A 255 -16.57 -0.60 -25.80
CA GLU A 255 -17.15 0.66 -26.30
C GLU A 255 -18.60 0.93 -25.77
N ASN A 256 -19.20 -0.05 -25.09
CA ASN A 256 -20.60 -0.02 -24.65
C ASN A 256 -20.79 -0.23 -23.14
N LEU A 257 -19.87 0.25 -22.31
CA LEU A 257 -20.05 0.21 -20.86
C LEU A 257 -21.12 1.25 -20.45
N CYS A 258 -22.17 0.79 -19.78
CA CYS A 258 -23.18 1.62 -19.15
C CYS A 258 -22.99 1.60 -17.65
N MET A 259 -22.96 2.78 -17.04
CA MET A 259 -22.98 2.93 -15.59
C MET A 259 -24.39 3.31 -15.16
N HIS A 260 -24.96 2.52 -14.25
CA HIS A 260 -26.21 2.84 -13.57
C HIS A 260 -25.91 3.38 -12.19
N TYR A 261 -26.62 4.42 -11.77
CA TYR A 261 -26.53 4.98 -10.42
C TYR A 261 -27.94 5.19 -9.85
N GLU A 262 -28.09 4.97 -8.55
CA GLU A 262 -29.32 5.19 -7.78
C GLU A 262 -29.09 6.24 -6.70
#